data_1fd393f537c86d37d9d03da9b66e7e5b
#
_entry.id   1fd393f537c86d37d9d03da9b66e7e5b
#
_cell.length_a   1.000
_cell.length_b   1.000
_cell.length_c   1.000
_cell.angle_alpha   90.00
_cell.angle_beta   90.00
_cell.angle_gamma   90.00
#
_symmetry.space_group_name_H-M   'P 1'
#
loop_
_entity.id
_entity.type
_entity.pdbx_description
1 polymer ?
#
loop_
_entity_poly.entity_id
_entity_poly.type
_entity_poly.pdbx_seq_one_letter_code
_entity_poly.pdbx_strand_id
1 'polypeptide(L)'
;GPCSELYYDFYPERENKNIDLEDGDRFIEFYNLVFMQYNRNIEGKLSDLENKNIDTGMGLERMAQILQNKTNNYETDLIFPIIEKASQLARIDYFSSNSKTKTSLKILGDHTRAVIQLISDGVIASNLGRGYILRRLLRRMIRHGRLLGIKDNFLCELAQIGIELMEGNYPELKKNRNQILREIDTEEIRFLETLERGEKLLEDIVCSGEKIISGSKAFELYDTYGFPLELTSEIAQENNIKVDLIGF
;
A
#
# COMPACT_ATOMS: atom_id res chain seq x y z
N GLY A 1 -14.68 3.94 25.89
CA GLY A 1 -14.10 4.79 26.91
C GLY A 1 -13.42 6.01 26.31
N PRO A 2 -12.92 6.96 27.12
CA PRO A 2 -12.12 8.08 26.59
C PRO A 2 -10.82 7.60 25.98
N CYS A 3 -10.30 8.37 25.00
CA CYS A 3 -9.01 8.11 24.37
C CYS A 3 -8.05 9.27 24.65
N SER A 4 -6.76 8.98 24.65
CA SER A 4 -5.69 9.95 24.60
C SER A 4 -4.71 9.55 23.52
N GLU A 5 -4.26 10.52 22.75
CA GLU A 5 -3.32 10.32 21.65
C GLU A 5 -2.06 11.13 21.91
N LEU A 6 -0.91 10.57 21.57
CA LEU A 6 0.37 11.26 21.65
C LEU A 6 0.83 11.60 20.25
N TYR A 7 1.10 12.89 20.05
CA TYR A 7 1.60 13.44 18.80
C TYR A 7 3.03 13.92 18.99
N TYR A 8 3.86 13.70 17.97
CA TYR A 8 5.18 14.28 17.89
C TYR A 8 5.14 15.49 16.96
N ASP A 9 5.68 16.64 17.43
CA ASP A 9 5.82 17.87 16.64
C ASP A 9 7.23 17.92 16.03
N PHE A 10 7.32 17.84 14.69
CA PHE A 10 8.60 17.94 13.98
C PHE A 10 9.17 19.36 13.94
N TYR A 11 8.36 20.37 14.27
CA TYR A 11 8.73 21.79 14.21
C TYR A 11 8.29 22.53 15.47
N PRO A 12 8.80 22.14 16.67
CA PRO A 12 8.34 22.70 17.94
C PRO A 12 8.67 24.20 18.10
N GLU A 13 9.58 24.72 17.27
CA GLU A 13 9.94 26.15 17.23
C GLU A 13 8.89 27.03 16.53
N ARG A 14 7.93 26.45 15.79
CA ARG A 14 6.86 27.20 15.13
C ARG A 14 5.84 27.68 16.15
N GLU A 15 5.34 28.93 15.98
CA GLU A 15 4.31 29.48 16.86
C GLU A 15 3.05 28.60 16.91
N ASN A 16 2.52 28.41 18.14
CA ASN A 16 1.40 27.52 18.43
C ASN A 16 0.04 28.23 18.49
N LYS A 17 -0.16 29.36 17.79
CA LYS A 17 -1.41 30.13 17.87
C LYS A 17 -2.63 29.40 17.31
N ASN A 18 -2.43 28.53 16.31
CA ASN A 18 -3.47 27.69 15.76
C ASN A 18 -2.84 26.31 15.48
N ILE A 19 -2.93 25.40 16.45
CA ILE A 19 -2.45 24.03 16.27
C ILE A 19 -3.50 23.27 15.46
N ASP A 20 -3.09 22.76 14.29
CA ASP A 20 -3.86 21.83 13.50
C ASP A 20 -3.15 20.46 13.58
N LEU A 21 -3.73 19.53 14.33
CA LEU A 21 -3.19 18.18 14.48
C LEU A 21 -3.37 17.32 13.21
N GLU A 22 -4.18 17.79 12.23
CA GLU A 22 -4.34 17.15 10.93
C GLU A 22 -3.23 17.54 9.93
N ASP A 23 -2.38 18.52 10.28
CA ASP A 23 -1.17 18.86 9.52
C ASP A 23 -0.14 17.73 9.66
N GLY A 24 -0.26 16.73 8.80
CA GLY A 24 0.60 15.54 8.78
C GLY A 24 2.07 15.81 8.43
N ASP A 25 2.41 17.02 7.93
CA ASP A 25 3.80 17.44 7.72
C ASP A 25 4.45 17.90 9.02
N ARG A 26 3.66 18.39 9.98
CA ARG A 26 4.13 18.85 11.27
C ARG A 26 3.91 17.86 12.40
N PHE A 27 2.69 17.30 12.50
CA PHE A 27 2.31 16.45 13.62
C PHE A 27 2.13 15.00 13.16
N ILE A 28 2.69 14.07 13.91
CA ILE A 28 2.44 12.65 13.71
C ILE A 28 1.92 12.02 14.99
N GLU A 29 0.69 11.49 14.95
CA GLU A 29 0.19 10.61 15.98
C GLU A 29 0.96 9.30 15.95
N PHE A 30 1.61 8.93 17.05
CA PHE A 30 2.39 7.70 17.10
C PHE A 30 1.92 6.72 18.16
N TYR A 31 1.10 7.16 19.13
CA TYR A 31 0.63 6.33 20.22
C TYR A 31 -0.79 6.67 20.62
N ASN A 32 -1.66 5.67 20.71
CA ASN A 32 -3.04 5.80 21.13
C ASN A 32 -3.27 5.00 22.43
N LEU A 33 -4.01 5.60 23.36
CA LEU A 33 -4.35 5.05 24.68
C LEU A 33 -5.87 5.08 24.82
N VAL A 34 -6.52 3.92 24.81
CA VAL A 34 -7.97 3.79 25.00
C VAL A 34 -8.28 3.31 26.40
N PHE A 35 -8.94 4.15 27.20
CA PHE A 35 -9.31 3.84 28.58
C PHE A 35 -10.63 3.08 28.60
N MET A 36 -10.57 1.75 28.56
CA MET A 36 -11.76 0.89 28.57
C MET A 36 -12.39 0.88 29.96
N GLN A 37 -13.61 1.42 30.05
CA GLN A 37 -14.37 1.55 31.30
C GLN A 37 -15.71 0.83 31.24
N TYR A 38 -16.25 0.59 30.04
CA TYR A 38 -17.59 0.10 29.83
C TYR A 38 -17.61 -1.15 28.94
N ASN A 39 -18.53 -2.05 29.26
CA ASN A 39 -18.94 -3.14 28.39
C ASN A 39 -20.24 -2.73 27.68
N ARG A 40 -20.35 -2.98 26.37
CA ARG A 40 -21.57 -2.76 25.57
C ARG A 40 -22.18 -4.11 25.22
N ASN A 41 -23.39 -4.35 25.70
CA ASN A 41 -24.11 -5.58 25.39
C ASN A 41 -24.71 -5.56 23.97
N ILE A 42 -25.32 -6.69 23.57
CA ILE A 42 -25.93 -6.86 22.23
C ILE A 42 -27.02 -5.82 21.97
N GLU A 43 -27.75 -5.39 23.02
CA GLU A 43 -28.81 -4.38 22.95
C GLU A 43 -28.26 -2.95 22.92
N GLY A 44 -26.93 -2.78 22.98
CA GLY A 44 -26.27 -1.47 22.96
C GLY A 44 -26.19 -0.77 24.32
N LYS A 45 -26.65 -1.40 25.41
CA LYS A 45 -26.59 -0.85 26.76
C LYS A 45 -25.19 -0.95 27.33
N LEU A 46 -24.72 0.15 27.92
CA LEU A 46 -23.41 0.22 28.60
C LEU A 46 -23.53 -0.19 30.05
N SER A 47 -22.59 -0.98 30.54
CA SER A 47 -22.36 -1.28 31.95
C SER A 47 -20.89 -1.08 32.28
N ASP A 48 -20.58 -0.75 33.53
CA ASP A 48 -19.19 -0.62 33.97
C ASP A 48 -18.47 -1.96 33.89
N LEU A 49 -17.19 -1.93 33.52
CA LEU A 49 -16.31 -3.08 33.66
C LEU A 49 -15.90 -3.23 35.12
N GLU A 50 -15.87 -4.47 35.60
CA GLU A 50 -15.35 -4.77 36.96
C GLU A 50 -13.90 -4.32 37.12
N ASN A 51 -13.09 -4.56 36.09
CA ASN A 51 -11.71 -4.11 36.01
C ASN A 51 -11.55 -3.15 34.83
N LYS A 52 -11.14 -1.91 35.11
CA LYS A 52 -10.81 -0.93 34.08
C LYS A 52 -9.48 -1.32 33.45
N ASN A 53 -9.40 -1.19 32.12
CA ASN A 53 -8.21 -1.54 31.33
C ASN A 53 -7.79 -0.37 30.45
N ILE A 54 -6.54 -0.39 30.00
CA ILE A 54 -6.03 0.51 28.99
C ILE A 54 -5.61 -0.35 27.79
N ASP A 55 -6.25 -0.14 26.66
CA ASP A 55 -5.84 -0.71 25.39
C ASP A 55 -4.94 0.30 24.68
N THR A 56 -3.74 -0.13 24.30
CA THR A 56 -2.73 0.76 23.73
C THR A 56 -2.31 0.30 22.34
N GLY A 57 -2.11 1.26 21.44
CA GLY A 57 -1.58 1.00 20.11
C GLY A 57 -0.50 2.01 19.75
N MET A 58 0.68 1.51 19.37
CA MET A 58 1.79 2.33 18.90
C MET A 58 2.20 1.91 17.49
N GLY A 59 2.32 2.89 16.57
CA GLY A 59 2.77 2.63 15.21
C GLY A 59 4.28 2.40 15.17
N LEU A 60 4.72 1.19 14.83
CA LEU A 60 6.15 0.85 14.72
C LEU A 60 6.86 1.79 13.73
N GLU A 61 6.32 1.94 12.54
CA GLU A 61 6.90 2.78 11.48
C GLU A 61 6.90 4.26 11.87
N ARG A 62 5.85 4.74 12.54
CA ARG A 62 5.77 6.11 13.04
C ARG A 62 6.81 6.38 14.13
N MET A 63 6.97 5.43 15.08
CA MET A 63 8.01 5.52 16.11
C MET A 63 9.42 5.47 15.49
N ALA A 64 9.66 4.59 14.51
CA ALA A 64 10.92 4.51 13.80
C ALA A 64 11.22 5.82 13.05
N GLN A 65 10.22 6.44 12.42
CA GLN A 65 10.34 7.74 11.75
C GLN A 65 10.84 8.81 12.73
N ILE A 66 10.22 8.90 13.91
CA ILE A 66 10.59 9.87 14.96
C ILE A 66 12.02 9.63 15.43
N LEU A 67 12.35 8.39 15.82
CA LEU A 67 13.65 8.04 16.37
C LEU A 67 14.80 8.20 15.36
N GLN A 68 14.52 7.96 14.07
CA GLN A 68 15.49 8.12 12.98
C GLN A 68 15.48 9.53 12.38
N ASN A 69 14.64 10.42 12.89
CA ASN A 69 14.48 11.80 12.38
C ASN A 69 14.27 11.83 10.86
N LYS A 70 13.33 11.01 10.35
CA LYS A 70 12.98 10.93 8.93
C LYS A 70 11.74 11.76 8.62
N THR A 71 11.65 12.25 7.39
CA THR A 71 10.53 13.07 6.93
C THR A 71 9.23 12.29 6.80
N ASN A 72 9.32 10.98 6.57
CA ASN A 72 8.17 10.08 6.48
C ASN A 72 8.56 8.62 6.77
N ASN A 73 7.56 7.76 7.03
CA ASN A 73 7.74 6.34 7.36
C ASN A 73 8.53 5.56 6.30
N TYR A 74 8.39 5.95 5.02
CA TYR A 74 9.01 5.24 3.89
C TYR A 74 10.53 5.42 3.83
N GLU A 75 11.07 6.43 4.51
CA GLU A 75 12.51 6.72 4.55
C GLU A 75 13.22 6.07 5.75
N THR A 76 12.49 5.29 6.55
CA THR A 76 13.06 4.51 7.65
C THR A 76 13.77 3.25 7.14
N ASP A 77 14.63 2.69 7.95
CA ASP A 77 15.32 1.41 7.69
C ASP A 77 14.35 0.22 7.53
N LEU A 78 13.09 0.36 7.96
CA LEU A 78 12.06 -0.66 7.83
C LEU A 78 11.49 -0.81 6.40
N ILE A 79 11.60 0.22 5.58
CA ILE A 79 10.97 0.25 4.24
C ILE A 79 11.95 0.71 3.17
N PHE A 80 12.80 1.69 3.47
CA PHE A 80 13.65 2.37 2.48
C PHE A 80 14.54 1.42 1.67
N PRO A 81 15.14 0.34 2.22
CA PRO A 81 15.95 -0.57 1.42
C PRO A 81 15.19 -1.22 0.24
N ILE A 82 13.88 -1.44 0.38
CA ILE A 82 13.04 -1.94 -0.74
C ILE A 82 12.87 -0.82 -1.79
N ILE A 83 12.63 0.41 -1.34
CA ILE A 83 12.51 1.59 -2.21
C ILE A 83 13.82 1.85 -2.94
N GLU A 84 14.95 1.75 -2.24
CA GLU A 84 16.27 1.91 -2.82
C GLU A 84 16.55 0.87 -3.91
N LYS A 85 16.20 -0.38 -3.67
CA LYS A 85 16.29 -1.44 -4.68
C LYS A 85 15.42 -1.14 -5.89
N ALA A 86 14.19 -0.70 -5.69
CA ALA A 86 13.30 -0.28 -6.79
C ALA A 86 13.87 0.91 -7.58
N SER A 87 14.48 1.87 -6.89
CA SER A 87 15.17 3.03 -7.50
C SER A 87 16.35 2.60 -8.37
N GLN A 88 17.15 1.64 -7.89
CA GLN A 88 18.27 1.06 -8.65
C GLN A 88 17.78 0.36 -9.93
N LEU A 89 16.73 -0.46 -9.83
CA LEU A 89 16.13 -1.15 -10.98
C LEU A 89 15.57 -0.18 -12.02
N ALA A 90 14.95 0.90 -11.55
CA ALA A 90 14.42 1.96 -12.41
C ALA A 90 15.51 2.94 -12.91
N ARG A 91 16.72 2.89 -12.36
CA ARG A 91 17.84 3.84 -12.60
C ARG A 91 17.44 5.29 -12.27
N ILE A 92 16.74 5.46 -11.18
CA ILE A 92 16.19 6.75 -10.72
C ILE A 92 16.73 7.01 -9.31
N ASP A 93 17.09 8.26 -9.00
CA ASP A 93 17.40 8.66 -7.63
C ASP A 93 16.11 9.10 -6.91
N TYR A 94 15.81 8.47 -5.79
CA TYR A 94 14.59 8.75 -5.00
C TYR A 94 14.54 10.21 -4.52
N PHE A 95 15.63 10.72 -3.97
CA PHE A 95 15.63 12.02 -3.29
C PHE A 95 15.46 13.20 -4.25
N SER A 96 16.03 13.12 -5.46
CA SER A 96 15.89 14.14 -6.49
C SER A 96 14.63 14.00 -7.35
N SER A 97 13.85 12.92 -7.16
CA SER A 97 12.66 12.62 -7.96
C SER A 97 11.48 13.53 -7.62
N ASN A 98 10.59 13.71 -8.60
CA ASN A 98 9.32 14.40 -8.42
C ASN A 98 8.33 13.58 -7.55
N SER A 99 7.23 14.22 -7.12
CA SER A 99 6.23 13.60 -6.24
C SER A 99 5.60 12.34 -6.83
N LYS A 100 5.27 12.31 -8.14
CA LYS A 100 4.67 11.12 -8.78
C LYS A 100 5.61 9.92 -8.76
N THR A 101 6.88 10.15 -9.10
CA THR A 101 7.92 9.12 -9.05
C THR A 101 8.12 8.59 -7.62
N LYS A 102 8.22 9.50 -6.64
CA LYS A 102 8.30 9.11 -5.22
C LYS A 102 7.10 8.30 -4.77
N THR A 103 5.89 8.66 -5.20
CA THR A 103 4.67 7.90 -4.89
C THR A 103 4.75 6.48 -5.45
N SER A 104 5.17 6.30 -6.70
CA SER A 104 5.34 4.96 -7.29
C SER A 104 6.35 4.13 -6.53
N LEU A 105 7.50 4.69 -6.17
CA LEU A 105 8.53 4.01 -5.38
C LEU A 105 8.03 3.64 -3.97
N LYS A 106 7.28 4.52 -3.31
CA LYS A 106 6.66 4.25 -2.00
C LYS A 106 5.64 3.11 -2.08
N ILE A 107 4.83 3.07 -3.14
CA ILE A 107 3.89 1.96 -3.38
C ILE A 107 4.63 0.63 -3.50
N LEU A 108 5.75 0.59 -4.22
CA LEU A 108 6.56 -0.62 -4.32
C LEU A 108 7.10 -1.06 -2.95
N GLY A 109 7.63 -0.12 -2.15
CA GLY A 109 8.13 -0.41 -0.81
C GLY A 109 7.06 -0.94 0.14
N ASP A 110 5.92 -0.27 0.20
CA ASP A 110 4.79 -0.62 1.05
C ASP A 110 4.18 -1.98 0.69
N HIS A 111 3.81 -2.14 -0.58
CA HIS A 111 3.11 -3.33 -1.03
C HIS A 111 3.98 -4.58 -1.01
N THR A 112 5.30 -4.47 -1.21
CA THR A 112 6.22 -5.61 -1.10
C THR A 112 6.10 -6.28 0.26
N ARG A 113 6.10 -5.52 1.35
CA ARG A 113 5.96 -6.07 2.71
C ARG A 113 4.62 -6.78 2.90
N ALA A 114 3.53 -6.15 2.47
CA ALA A 114 2.19 -6.72 2.58
C ALA A 114 2.05 -8.03 1.77
N VAL A 115 2.55 -8.05 0.53
CA VAL A 115 2.52 -9.21 -0.35
C VAL A 115 3.29 -10.40 0.24
N ILE A 116 4.49 -10.16 0.75
CA ILE A 116 5.32 -11.19 1.38
C ILE A 116 4.58 -11.83 2.56
N GLN A 117 3.99 -11.04 3.45
CA GLN A 117 3.26 -11.54 4.61
C GLN A 117 2.00 -12.31 4.20
N LEU A 118 1.20 -11.77 3.27
CA LEU A 118 0.00 -12.45 2.79
C LEU A 118 0.31 -13.83 2.22
N ILE A 119 1.35 -13.95 1.40
CA ILE A 119 1.74 -15.24 0.81
C ILE A 119 2.30 -16.18 1.88
N SER A 120 3.11 -15.67 2.79
CA SER A 120 3.65 -16.47 3.91
C SER A 120 2.52 -17.04 4.79
N ASP A 121 1.42 -16.29 4.96
CA ASP A 121 0.20 -16.72 5.66
C ASP A 121 -0.69 -17.64 4.82
N GLY A 122 -0.21 -18.10 3.66
CA GLY A 122 -0.90 -19.07 2.80
C GLY A 122 -1.95 -18.47 1.87
N VAL A 123 -1.97 -17.15 1.66
CA VAL A 123 -2.86 -16.53 0.68
C VAL A 123 -2.29 -16.74 -0.72
N ILE A 124 -3.14 -17.19 -1.65
CA ILE A 124 -2.83 -17.39 -3.07
C ILE A 124 -3.61 -16.36 -3.89
N ALA A 125 -2.98 -15.79 -4.92
CA ALA A 125 -3.61 -14.79 -5.79
C ALA A 125 -4.83 -15.38 -6.51
N SER A 126 -5.99 -14.76 -6.37
CA SER A 126 -7.25 -15.22 -6.95
C SER A 126 -8.22 -14.06 -7.24
N ASN A 127 -9.40 -14.36 -7.78
CA ASN A 127 -10.44 -13.39 -8.08
C ASN A 127 -11.37 -13.11 -6.87
N LEU A 128 -11.23 -13.82 -5.76
CA LEU A 128 -12.16 -13.78 -4.64
C LEU A 128 -11.45 -13.62 -3.30
N GLY A 129 -12.12 -12.98 -2.36
CA GLY A 129 -11.70 -12.88 -0.97
C GLY A 129 -10.30 -12.29 -0.77
N ARG A 130 -9.52 -12.89 0.13
CA ARG A 130 -8.15 -12.43 0.43
C ARG A 130 -7.20 -12.54 -0.76
N GLY A 131 -7.39 -13.55 -1.62
CA GLY A 131 -6.59 -13.74 -2.83
C GLY A 131 -6.77 -12.61 -3.86
N TYR A 132 -7.97 -12.00 -3.90
CA TYR A 132 -8.20 -10.81 -4.72
C TYR A 132 -7.38 -9.61 -4.23
N ILE A 133 -7.29 -9.42 -2.92
CA ILE A 133 -6.47 -8.33 -2.36
C ILE A 133 -4.99 -8.53 -2.73
N LEU A 134 -4.46 -9.75 -2.57
CA LEU A 134 -3.10 -10.07 -2.96
C LEU A 134 -2.85 -9.78 -4.45
N ARG A 135 -3.74 -10.27 -5.33
CA ARG A 135 -3.67 -10.03 -6.79
C ARG A 135 -3.67 -8.53 -7.12
N ARG A 136 -4.55 -7.76 -6.49
CA ARG A 136 -4.64 -6.32 -6.68
C ARG A 136 -3.35 -5.61 -6.29
N LEU A 137 -2.74 -5.96 -5.14
CA LEU A 137 -1.47 -5.38 -4.72
C LEU A 137 -0.35 -5.69 -5.72
N LEU A 138 -0.21 -6.95 -6.14
CA LEU A 138 0.81 -7.36 -7.12
C LEU A 138 0.66 -6.60 -8.45
N ARG A 139 -0.56 -6.54 -9.01
CA ARG A 139 -0.81 -5.85 -10.28
C ARG A 139 -0.58 -4.35 -10.18
N ARG A 140 -0.91 -3.75 -9.05
CA ARG A 140 -0.60 -2.34 -8.79
C ARG A 140 0.90 -2.09 -8.76
N MET A 141 1.66 -2.96 -8.10
CA MET A 141 3.13 -2.89 -8.10
C MET A 141 3.70 -2.99 -9.52
N ILE A 142 3.24 -3.96 -10.31
CA ILE A 142 3.71 -4.17 -11.70
C ILE A 142 3.48 -2.89 -12.52
N ARG A 143 2.28 -2.31 -12.46
CA ARG A 143 1.98 -1.05 -13.15
C ARG A 143 2.91 0.08 -12.71
N HIS A 144 3.10 0.28 -11.40
CA HIS A 144 4.00 1.33 -10.91
C HIS A 144 5.45 1.10 -11.32
N GLY A 145 5.91 -0.15 -11.40
CA GLY A 145 7.21 -0.48 -11.97
C GLY A 145 7.32 -0.07 -13.44
N ARG A 146 6.27 -0.33 -14.25
CA ARG A 146 6.22 0.12 -15.65
C ARG A 146 6.25 1.64 -15.79
N LEU A 147 5.51 2.37 -14.94
CA LEU A 147 5.54 3.84 -14.90
C LEU A 147 6.93 4.40 -14.55
N LEU A 148 7.72 3.64 -13.78
CA LEU A 148 9.11 3.97 -13.46
C LEU A 148 10.11 3.54 -14.57
N GLY A 149 9.63 2.88 -15.64
CA GLY A 149 10.44 2.44 -16.77
C GLY A 149 11.10 1.07 -16.59
N ILE A 150 10.76 0.30 -15.56
CA ILE A 150 11.24 -1.07 -15.37
C ILE A 150 10.53 -1.99 -16.37
N LYS A 151 11.28 -2.58 -17.29
CA LYS A 151 10.72 -3.40 -18.39
C LYS A 151 10.69 -4.90 -18.09
N ASP A 152 11.65 -5.38 -17.33
CA ASP A 152 11.79 -6.79 -16.96
C ASP A 152 10.96 -7.13 -15.72
N ASN A 153 10.86 -8.42 -15.39
CA ASN A 153 10.30 -8.89 -14.13
C ASN A 153 11.21 -8.41 -12.99
N PHE A 154 10.62 -7.86 -11.93
CA PHE A 154 11.39 -7.20 -10.88
C PHE A 154 10.85 -7.46 -9.47
N LEU A 155 9.61 -7.93 -9.34
CA LEU A 155 8.97 -8.08 -8.04
C LEU A 155 9.69 -9.07 -7.12
N CYS A 156 10.26 -10.14 -7.70
CA CYS A 156 11.04 -11.10 -6.93
C CYS A 156 12.31 -10.47 -6.32
N GLU A 157 12.96 -9.53 -7.00
CA GLU A 157 14.13 -8.83 -6.44
C GLU A 157 13.74 -7.94 -5.26
N LEU A 158 12.59 -7.25 -5.34
CA LEU A 158 12.06 -6.47 -4.22
C LEU A 158 11.65 -7.36 -3.05
N ALA A 159 11.01 -8.50 -3.35
CA ALA A 159 10.59 -9.46 -2.35
C ALA A 159 11.78 -10.08 -1.59
N GLN A 160 12.89 -10.33 -2.24
CA GLN A 160 14.12 -10.82 -1.59
C GLN A 160 14.61 -9.83 -0.53
N ILE A 161 14.72 -8.55 -0.88
CA ILE A 161 15.10 -7.50 0.09
C ILE A 161 14.08 -7.43 1.24
N GLY A 162 12.77 -7.46 0.93
CA GLY A 162 11.73 -7.44 1.95
C GLY A 162 11.79 -8.64 2.91
N ILE A 163 12.06 -9.85 2.40
CA ILE A 163 12.25 -11.05 3.23
C ILE A 163 13.46 -10.86 4.15
N GLU A 164 14.61 -10.45 3.61
CA GLU A 164 15.86 -10.24 4.36
C GLU A 164 15.70 -9.20 5.48
N LEU A 165 14.91 -8.13 5.26
CA LEU A 165 14.62 -7.13 6.27
C LEU A 165 13.76 -7.67 7.42
N MET A 166 12.84 -8.59 7.12
CA MET A 166 11.83 -9.03 8.07
C MET A 166 12.11 -10.40 8.68
N GLU A 167 12.94 -11.27 8.07
CA GLU A 167 13.14 -12.67 8.48
C GLU A 167 13.72 -12.83 9.89
N GLY A 168 14.39 -11.79 10.43
CA GLY A 168 14.89 -11.80 11.79
C GLY A 168 13.79 -11.81 12.85
N ASN A 169 12.67 -11.12 12.57
CA ASN A 169 11.50 -11.05 13.44
C ASN A 169 10.41 -12.04 13.04
N TYR A 170 10.39 -12.45 11.77
CA TYR A 170 9.43 -13.38 11.16
C TYR A 170 10.16 -14.55 10.49
N PRO A 171 10.69 -15.53 11.27
CA PRO A 171 11.52 -16.63 10.72
C PRO A 171 10.78 -17.51 9.69
N GLU A 172 9.46 -17.53 9.71
CA GLU A 172 8.63 -18.19 8.72
C GLU A 172 8.83 -17.64 7.30
N LEU A 173 9.20 -16.38 7.13
CA LEU A 173 9.47 -15.79 5.81
C LEU A 173 10.66 -16.47 5.14
N LYS A 174 11.71 -16.77 5.90
CA LYS A 174 12.86 -17.52 5.40
C LYS A 174 12.46 -18.93 4.98
N LYS A 175 11.64 -19.60 5.80
CA LYS A 175 11.14 -20.95 5.51
C LYS A 175 10.28 -20.97 4.25
N ASN A 176 9.42 -19.98 4.08
CA ASN A 176 8.46 -19.87 2.99
C ASN A 176 9.00 -19.13 1.76
N ARG A 177 10.28 -18.69 1.76
CA ARG A 177 10.91 -17.87 0.71
C ARG A 177 10.62 -18.39 -0.70
N ASN A 178 10.84 -19.67 -0.97
CA ASN A 178 10.64 -20.24 -2.30
C ASN A 178 9.17 -20.21 -2.74
N GLN A 179 8.22 -20.39 -1.83
CA GLN A 179 6.80 -20.28 -2.11
C GLN A 179 6.42 -18.83 -2.41
N ILE A 180 6.90 -17.87 -1.61
CA ILE A 180 6.66 -16.44 -1.80
C ILE A 180 7.12 -16.00 -3.19
N LEU A 181 8.38 -16.29 -3.53
CA LEU A 181 8.94 -15.88 -4.82
C LEU A 181 8.22 -16.53 -6.00
N ARG A 182 7.84 -17.82 -5.91
CA ARG A 182 7.10 -18.50 -6.96
C ARG A 182 5.72 -17.90 -7.20
N GLU A 183 4.99 -17.57 -6.15
CA GLU A 183 3.64 -16.98 -6.26
C GLU A 183 3.72 -15.59 -6.90
N ILE A 184 4.68 -14.77 -6.48
CA ILE A 184 4.94 -13.45 -7.04
C ILE A 184 5.28 -13.55 -8.53
N ASP A 185 6.26 -14.38 -8.89
CA ASP A 185 6.71 -14.57 -10.28
C ASP A 185 5.56 -15.04 -11.19
N THR A 186 4.77 -16.02 -10.71
CA THR A 186 3.64 -16.55 -11.46
C THR A 186 2.60 -15.46 -11.78
N GLU A 187 2.24 -14.61 -10.81
CA GLU A 187 1.25 -13.55 -11.04
C GLU A 187 1.84 -12.39 -11.87
N GLU A 188 3.13 -12.09 -11.71
CA GLU A 188 3.83 -11.07 -12.50
C GLU A 188 3.85 -11.45 -13.98
N ILE A 189 4.27 -12.68 -14.32
CA ILE A 189 4.29 -13.18 -15.69
C ILE A 189 2.88 -13.15 -16.30
N ARG A 190 1.87 -13.67 -15.58
CA ARG A 190 0.48 -13.71 -16.07
C ARG A 190 -0.09 -12.33 -16.36
N PHE A 191 0.22 -11.35 -15.53
CA PHE A 191 -0.31 -10.01 -15.74
C PHE A 191 0.42 -9.28 -16.86
N LEU A 192 1.72 -9.48 -17.00
CA LEU A 192 2.50 -8.88 -18.09
C LEU A 192 2.03 -9.32 -19.47
N GLU A 193 1.53 -10.55 -19.63
CA GLU A 193 0.98 -11.07 -20.90
C GLU A 193 -0.23 -10.24 -21.41
N THR A 194 -1.00 -9.64 -20.51
CA THR A 194 -2.22 -8.90 -20.83
C THR A 194 -2.10 -7.40 -20.61
N LEU A 195 -1.10 -6.95 -19.85
CA LEU A 195 -0.95 -5.56 -19.42
C LEU A 195 -0.92 -4.58 -20.59
N GLU A 196 -0.05 -4.79 -21.57
CA GLU A 196 0.10 -3.87 -22.71
C GLU A 196 -1.19 -3.70 -23.51
N ARG A 197 -1.96 -4.78 -23.67
CA ARG A 197 -3.24 -4.74 -24.38
C ARG A 197 -4.31 -3.99 -23.58
N GLY A 198 -4.34 -4.20 -22.26
CA GLY A 198 -5.26 -3.49 -21.39
C GLY A 198 -4.91 -2.00 -21.26
N GLU A 199 -3.63 -1.66 -21.17
CA GLU A 199 -3.17 -0.26 -21.21
C GLU A 199 -3.56 0.43 -22.50
N LYS A 200 -3.38 -0.23 -23.66
CA LYS A 200 -3.79 0.33 -24.95
C LYS A 200 -5.30 0.60 -25.01
N LEU A 201 -6.14 -0.33 -24.53
CA LEU A 201 -7.60 -0.11 -24.46
C LEU A 201 -7.93 1.10 -23.58
N LEU A 202 -7.25 1.27 -22.45
CA LEU A 202 -7.43 2.44 -21.57
C LEU A 202 -6.99 3.74 -22.26
N GLU A 203 -5.85 3.73 -22.94
CA GLU A 203 -5.37 4.88 -23.72
C GLU A 203 -6.38 5.27 -24.81
N ASP A 204 -6.93 4.31 -25.55
CA ASP A 204 -7.95 4.56 -26.58
C ASP A 204 -9.20 5.22 -25.97
N ILE A 205 -9.64 4.79 -24.78
CA ILE A 205 -10.75 5.39 -24.04
C ILE A 205 -10.40 6.82 -23.60
N VAL A 206 -9.21 7.05 -23.07
CA VAL A 206 -8.74 8.37 -22.65
C VAL A 206 -8.69 9.34 -23.85
N CYS A 207 -8.15 8.87 -24.96
CA CYS A 207 -8.02 9.66 -26.20
C CYS A 207 -9.36 9.93 -26.91
N SER A 208 -10.38 9.08 -26.70
CA SER A 208 -11.72 9.30 -27.25
C SER A 208 -12.45 10.52 -26.70
N GLY A 209 -11.95 11.08 -25.58
CA GLY A 209 -12.57 12.22 -24.89
C GLY A 209 -13.79 11.84 -24.04
N GLU A 210 -14.05 10.54 -23.87
CA GLU A 210 -15.10 10.05 -22.98
C GLU A 210 -14.80 10.51 -21.52
N LYS A 211 -15.84 10.96 -20.82
CA LYS A 211 -15.73 11.40 -19.41
C LYS A 211 -16.01 10.28 -18.41
N ILE A 212 -16.53 9.16 -18.90
CA ILE A 212 -16.93 8.01 -18.09
C ILE A 212 -16.54 6.74 -18.84
N ILE A 213 -15.78 5.85 -18.21
CA ILE A 213 -15.57 4.48 -18.67
C ILE A 213 -16.85 3.71 -18.35
N SER A 214 -17.52 3.14 -19.37
CA SER A 214 -18.73 2.35 -19.16
C SER A 214 -18.45 1.08 -18.33
N GLY A 215 -19.46 0.62 -17.60
CA GLY A 215 -19.35 -0.62 -16.81
C GLY A 215 -18.92 -1.83 -17.66
N SER A 216 -19.43 -1.93 -18.91
CA SER A 216 -19.02 -3.01 -19.84
C SER A 216 -17.54 -2.96 -20.21
N LYS A 217 -16.98 -1.76 -20.49
CA LYS A 217 -15.55 -1.59 -20.77
C LYS A 217 -14.69 -1.87 -19.51
N ALA A 218 -15.16 -1.43 -18.34
CA ALA A 218 -14.49 -1.71 -17.07
C ALA A 218 -14.51 -3.22 -16.76
N PHE A 219 -15.60 -3.92 -17.07
CA PHE A 219 -15.71 -5.37 -16.93
C PHE A 219 -14.81 -6.11 -17.92
N GLU A 220 -14.70 -5.65 -19.17
CA GLU A 220 -13.76 -6.21 -20.15
C GLU A 220 -12.30 -6.09 -19.68
N LEU A 221 -11.91 -4.93 -19.14
CA LEU A 221 -10.59 -4.73 -18.53
C LEU A 221 -10.34 -5.70 -17.37
N TYR A 222 -11.35 -5.93 -16.54
CA TYR A 222 -11.27 -6.86 -15.41
C TYR A 222 -11.18 -8.32 -15.84
N ASP A 223 -12.11 -8.77 -16.68
CA ASP A 223 -12.28 -10.18 -17.02
C ASP A 223 -11.24 -10.65 -18.04
N THR A 224 -11.01 -9.86 -19.11
CA THR A 224 -10.15 -10.25 -20.23
C THR A 224 -8.68 -9.87 -19.99
N TYR A 225 -8.44 -8.67 -19.49
CA TYR A 225 -7.06 -8.15 -19.32
C TYR A 225 -6.55 -8.21 -17.89
N GLY A 226 -7.41 -8.60 -16.96
CA GLY A 226 -7.02 -8.79 -15.56
C GLY A 226 -6.76 -7.50 -14.80
N PHE A 227 -7.30 -6.36 -15.22
CA PHE A 227 -7.21 -5.10 -14.46
C PHE A 227 -8.20 -5.13 -13.31
N PRO A 228 -7.75 -5.16 -12.03
CA PRO A 228 -8.66 -4.96 -10.93
C PRO A 228 -9.46 -3.65 -11.10
N LEU A 229 -10.73 -3.64 -10.71
CA LEU A 229 -11.60 -2.47 -10.87
C LEU A 229 -11.00 -1.20 -10.24
N GLU A 230 -10.36 -1.37 -9.09
CA GLU A 230 -9.69 -0.28 -8.39
C GLU A 230 -8.49 0.27 -9.17
N LEU A 231 -7.75 -0.59 -9.88
CA LEU A 231 -6.64 -0.18 -10.74
C LEU A 231 -7.17 0.60 -11.95
N THR A 232 -8.25 0.13 -12.57
CA THR A 232 -8.94 0.84 -13.64
C THR A 232 -9.43 2.22 -13.15
N SER A 233 -10.00 2.27 -11.93
CA SER A 233 -10.49 3.52 -11.32
C SER A 233 -9.35 4.49 -11.00
N GLU A 234 -8.20 4.01 -10.54
CA GLU A 234 -7.00 4.81 -10.29
C GLU A 234 -6.50 5.46 -11.58
N ILE A 235 -6.39 4.68 -12.67
CA ILE A 235 -5.97 5.18 -13.98
C ILE A 235 -6.96 6.20 -14.56
N ALA A 236 -8.26 5.92 -14.43
CA ALA A 236 -9.31 6.83 -14.86
C ALA A 236 -9.23 8.17 -14.12
N GLN A 237 -9.04 8.13 -12.79
CA GLN A 237 -8.92 9.33 -11.95
C GLN A 237 -7.68 10.16 -12.31
N GLU A 238 -6.54 9.53 -12.60
CA GLU A 238 -5.33 10.21 -13.07
C GLU A 238 -5.57 11.03 -14.36
N ASN A 239 -6.54 10.59 -15.18
CA ASN A 239 -6.94 11.23 -16.44
C ASN A 239 -8.23 12.07 -16.33
N ASN A 240 -8.73 12.32 -15.09
CA ASN A 240 -9.99 13.03 -14.82
C ASN A 240 -11.22 12.38 -15.48
N ILE A 241 -11.25 11.06 -15.55
CA ILE A 241 -12.34 10.22 -16.06
C ILE A 241 -12.97 9.48 -14.89
N LYS A 242 -14.28 9.26 -14.91
CA LYS A 242 -15.01 8.44 -13.93
C LYS A 242 -15.20 7.02 -14.46
N VAL A 243 -15.45 6.07 -13.57
CA VAL A 243 -15.87 4.70 -13.93
C VAL A 243 -17.31 4.49 -13.50
N ASP A 244 -18.11 3.89 -14.37
CA ASP A 244 -19.48 3.45 -14.07
C ASP A 244 -19.43 2.17 -13.25
N LEU A 245 -19.40 2.35 -11.91
CA LEU A 245 -19.33 1.25 -10.95
C LEU A 245 -20.66 0.47 -10.83
N ILE A 246 -21.79 1.10 -11.24
CA ILE A 246 -23.11 0.46 -11.17
C ILE A 246 -23.29 -0.47 -12.37
N GLY A 247 -22.80 -0.07 -13.52
CA GLY A 247 -22.84 -0.87 -14.75
C GLY A 247 -21.77 -1.96 -14.84
N PHE A 248 -20.78 -1.97 -13.93
CA PHE A 248 -19.77 -3.02 -13.79
C PHE A 248 -20.36 -4.27 -13.16
#